data_32354889c26bc78b17799235a8f8c943
#
_entry.id   32354889c26bc78b17799235a8f8c943
#
_cell.length_a   1.000
_cell.length_b   1.000
_cell.length_c   1.000
_cell.angle_alpha   90.00
_cell.angle_beta   90.00
_cell.angle_gamma   90.00
#
_symmetry.space_group_name_H-M   'P 1'
#
loop_
_entity.id
_entity.type
_entity.pdbx_description
1 polymer ?
#
loop_
_entity_poly.entity_id
_entity_poly.type
_entity_poly.pdbx_seq_one_letter_code
_entity_poly.pdbx_strand_id
1 'polypeptide(L)'
;MKATRRPRGTPRRLLLDAARTLFARRDYRSTTTREIADTAGVLEHLLFRQFGSKAALFNEAVVVPFITIVDDLNARWDSLEPGPESSEAVAREFLGALYDLFVDNRGLVMTLWTADALSEAELQETGIAEIDRALGILGQLGGKAFDILGIDADHQDLAARSTVAMVAGMAAFGTTFFGGTPPPRHVIVEELAQATLHGFLHRGR
;
A
#
# COMPACT_ATOMS: atom_id res chain seq x y z
N MET A 1 6.13 -33.13 25.61
CA MET A 1 5.57 -31.74 25.71
C MET A 1 6.66 -30.75 25.38
N LYS A 2 6.62 -30.11 24.19
CA LYS A 2 7.56 -29.02 23.85
C LYS A 2 7.09 -27.76 24.58
N ALA A 3 7.91 -27.24 25.48
CA ALA A 3 7.67 -25.96 26.13
C ALA A 3 7.65 -24.86 25.08
N THR A 4 6.48 -24.29 24.84
CA THR A 4 6.30 -23.13 23.92
C THR A 4 7.03 -21.96 24.56
N ARG A 5 8.18 -21.58 23.97
CA ARG A 5 9.00 -20.44 24.42
C ARG A 5 8.14 -19.18 24.34
N ARG A 6 7.85 -18.56 25.50
CA ARG A 6 7.09 -17.31 25.58
C ARG A 6 7.73 -16.27 24.67
N PRO A 7 6.94 -15.59 23.77
CA PRO A 7 7.47 -14.54 22.92
C PRO A 7 8.12 -13.44 23.75
N ARG A 8 9.30 -12.96 23.32
CA ARG A 8 9.97 -11.83 23.99
C ARG A 8 9.37 -10.53 23.48
N GLY A 9 8.66 -9.80 24.32
CA GLY A 9 8.11 -8.48 24.01
C GLY A 9 6.92 -8.12 24.89
N THR A 10 6.53 -6.86 24.86
CA THR A 10 5.27 -6.44 25.50
C THR A 10 4.09 -6.97 24.70
N PRO A 11 2.96 -7.31 25.36
CA PRO A 11 1.76 -7.77 24.63
C PRO A 11 1.35 -6.84 23.50
N ARG A 12 1.46 -5.53 23.69
CA ARG A 12 1.14 -4.51 22.68
C ARG A 12 2.00 -4.65 21.42
N ARG A 13 3.32 -4.78 21.58
CA ARG A 13 4.24 -4.96 20.45
C ARG A 13 3.99 -6.27 19.72
N LEU A 14 3.79 -7.37 20.45
CA LEU A 14 3.51 -8.68 19.87
C LEU A 14 2.22 -8.67 19.04
N LEU A 15 1.18 -7.99 19.52
CA LEU A 15 -0.09 -7.82 18.81
C LEU A 15 0.09 -6.97 17.54
N LEU A 16 0.86 -5.88 17.60
CA LEU A 16 1.15 -5.06 16.42
C LEU A 16 1.92 -5.85 15.36
N ASP A 17 2.97 -6.58 15.75
CA ASP A 17 3.78 -7.38 14.83
C ASP A 17 2.95 -8.50 14.18
N ALA A 18 2.08 -9.16 14.96
CA ALA A 18 1.15 -10.16 14.46
C ALA A 18 0.10 -9.56 13.51
N ALA A 19 -0.48 -8.41 13.88
CA ALA A 19 -1.45 -7.70 13.06
C ALA A 19 -0.85 -7.29 11.71
N ARG A 20 0.35 -6.70 11.70
CA ARG A 20 1.08 -6.36 10.46
C ARG A 20 1.27 -7.57 9.56
N THR A 21 1.70 -8.70 10.15
CA THR A 21 1.93 -9.94 9.39
C THR A 21 0.67 -10.48 8.74
N LEU A 22 -0.47 -10.44 9.45
CA LEU A 22 -1.73 -10.95 8.95
C LEU A 22 -2.37 -9.99 7.94
N PHE A 23 -2.43 -8.70 8.28
CA PHE A 23 -3.01 -7.68 7.41
C PHE A 23 -2.18 -7.39 6.15
N ALA A 24 -0.90 -7.72 6.11
CA ALA A 24 -0.11 -7.66 4.89
C ALA A 24 -0.60 -8.66 3.81
N ARG A 25 -1.28 -9.73 4.22
CA ARG A 25 -1.70 -10.82 3.33
C ARG A 25 -3.21 -10.94 3.14
N ARG A 26 -3.99 -10.37 4.06
CA ARG A 26 -5.45 -10.49 4.11
C ARG A 26 -6.08 -9.13 4.38
N ASP A 27 -7.31 -8.96 3.90
CA ASP A 27 -8.12 -7.79 4.21
C ASP A 27 -8.54 -7.75 5.68
N TYR A 28 -9.06 -6.58 6.09
CA TYR A 28 -9.50 -6.34 7.46
C TYR A 28 -10.57 -7.32 7.92
N ARG A 29 -11.58 -7.65 7.07
CA ARG A 29 -12.71 -8.48 7.47
C ARG A 29 -12.34 -9.95 7.66
N SER A 30 -11.53 -10.49 6.78
CA SER A 30 -11.09 -11.88 6.82
C SER A 30 -10.09 -12.20 7.94
N THR A 31 -9.54 -11.18 8.60
CA THR A 31 -8.62 -11.34 9.73
C THR A 31 -9.37 -11.20 11.06
N THR A 32 -9.32 -12.21 11.93
CA THR A 32 -10.02 -12.20 13.23
C THR A 32 -9.10 -11.76 14.37
N THR A 33 -9.67 -11.17 15.42
CA THR A 33 -8.94 -10.81 16.66
C THR A 33 -8.31 -12.02 17.32
N ARG A 34 -8.95 -13.17 17.23
CA ARG A 34 -8.45 -14.44 17.75
C ARG A 34 -7.20 -14.90 17.01
N GLU A 35 -7.20 -14.88 15.69
CA GLU A 35 -6.01 -15.22 14.88
C GLU A 35 -4.84 -14.29 15.16
N ILE A 36 -5.10 -12.99 15.36
CA ILE A 36 -4.06 -12.03 15.73
C ILE A 36 -3.47 -12.39 17.10
N ALA A 37 -4.30 -12.66 18.10
CA ALA A 37 -3.89 -13.01 19.43
C ALA A 37 -3.12 -14.36 19.46
N ASP A 38 -3.59 -15.37 18.75
CA ASP A 38 -2.93 -16.68 18.62
C ASP A 38 -1.55 -16.51 17.94
N THR A 39 -1.46 -15.71 16.88
CA THR A 39 -0.20 -15.40 16.19
C THR A 39 0.78 -14.65 17.11
N ALA A 40 0.27 -13.72 17.89
CA ALA A 40 1.06 -12.97 18.88
C ALA A 40 1.47 -13.81 20.11
N GLY A 41 0.87 -14.98 20.29
CA GLY A 41 1.08 -15.84 21.47
C GLY A 41 0.57 -15.22 22.78
N VAL A 42 -0.54 -14.46 22.70
CA VAL A 42 -1.18 -13.81 23.84
C VAL A 42 -2.68 -14.13 23.88
N LEU A 43 -3.31 -13.82 25.02
CA LEU A 43 -4.76 -14.00 25.14
C LEU A 43 -5.52 -12.88 24.44
N GLU A 44 -6.60 -13.21 23.74
CA GLU A 44 -7.38 -12.29 22.91
C GLU A 44 -7.87 -11.04 23.68
N HIS A 45 -8.29 -11.19 24.94
CA HIS A 45 -8.73 -10.04 25.74
C HIS A 45 -7.65 -8.97 25.93
N LEU A 46 -6.37 -9.31 25.74
CA LEU A 46 -5.25 -8.35 25.79
C LEU A 46 -5.29 -7.41 24.58
N LEU A 47 -5.79 -7.86 23.43
CA LEU A 47 -5.99 -7.01 22.27
C LEU A 47 -6.95 -5.86 22.61
N PHE A 48 -8.12 -6.20 23.12
CA PHE A 48 -9.12 -5.20 23.52
C PHE A 48 -8.62 -4.27 24.63
N ARG A 49 -7.86 -4.80 25.58
CA ARG A 49 -7.26 -3.98 26.64
C ARG A 49 -6.20 -3.00 26.11
N GLN A 50 -5.42 -3.36 25.07
CA GLN A 50 -4.32 -2.54 24.55
C GLN A 50 -4.76 -1.55 23.46
N PHE A 51 -5.78 -1.90 22.68
CA PHE A 51 -6.19 -1.14 21.49
C PHE A 51 -7.68 -0.74 21.53
N GLY A 52 -8.50 -1.34 22.38
CA GLY A 52 -9.94 -1.10 22.44
C GLY A 52 -10.72 -1.93 21.41
N SER A 53 -10.26 -1.96 20.15
CA SER A 53 -10.95 -2.66 19.07
C SER A 53 -9.96 -3.25 18.03
N LYS A 54 -10.50 -4.07 17.11
CA LYS A 54 -9.75 -4.52 15.94
C LYS A 54 -9.47 -3.36 14.97
N ALA A 55 -10.40 -2.41 14.87
CA ALA A 55 -10.28 -1.26 13.99
C ALA A 55 -9.14 -0.33 14.43
N ALA A 56 -9.04 -0.02 15.72
CA ALA A 56 -7.93 0.76 16.27
C ALA A 56 -6.58 0.05 16.10
N LEU A 57 -6.54 -1.27 16.27
CA LEU A 57 -5.32 -2.06 15.99
C LEU A 57 -4.95 -2.01 14.52
N PHE A 58 -5.92 -2.11 13.59
CA PHE A 58 -5.69 -2.00 12.16
C PHE A 58 -5.14 -0.62 11.79
N ASN A 59 -5.75 0.43 12.30
CA ASN A 59 -5.28 1.81 12.11
C ASN A 59 -3.79 1.93 12.48
N GLU A 60 -3.42 1.51 13.69
CA GLU A 60 -2.04 1.64 14.18
C GLU A 60 -1.05 0.69 13.48
N ALA A 61 -1.50 -0.51 13.12
CA ALA A 61 -0.63 -1.51 12.49
C ALA A 61 -0.41 -1.26 10.99
N VAL A 62 -1.39 -0.67 10.29
CA VAL A 62 -1.44 -0.62 8.82
C VAL A 62 -1.61 0.79 8.29
N VAL A 63 -2.68 1.50 8.70
CA VAL A 63 -3.03 2.79 8.09
C VAL A 63 -2.01 3.87 8.41
N VAL A 64 -1.67 4.06 9.68
CA VAL A 64 -0.68 5.06 10.10
C VAL A 64 0.69 4.82 9.48
N PRO A 65 1.25 3.59 9.47
CA PRO A 65 2.50 3.32 8.77
C PRO A 65 2.43 3.59 7.26
N PHE A 66 1.34 3.23 6.60
CA PHE A 66 1.16 3.51 5.17
C PHE A 66 1.20 5.00 4.87
N ILE A 67 0.44 5.81 5.62
CA ILE A 67 0.43 7.27 5.48
C ILE A 67 1.84 7.85 5.69
N THR A 68 2.56 7.37 6.72
CA THR A 68 3.93 7.81 7.00
C THR A 68 4.86 7.52 5.81
N ILE A 69 4.76 6.33 5.20
CA ILE A 69 5.58 5.97 4.02
C ILE A 69 5.23 6.88 2.83
N VAL A 70 3.95 7.20 2.62
CA VAL A 70 3.52 8.10 1.54
C VAL A 70 4.03 9.52 1.78
N ASP A 71 3.95 10.02 3.00
CA ASP A 71 4.46 11.35 3.38
C ASP A 71 6.00 11.41 3.20
N ASP A 72 6.74 10.37 3.60
CA ASP A 72 8.20 10.25 3.39
C ASP A 72 8.56 10.17 1.89
N LEU A 73 7.76 9.45 1.11
CA LEU A 73 7.93 9.36 -0.35
C LEU A 73 7.72 10.75 -0.98
N ASN A 74 6.67 11.46 -0.58
CA ASN A 74 6.41 12.82 -1.05
C ASN A 74 7.57 13.76 -0.73
N ALA A 75 8.07 13.75 0.50
CA ALA A 75 9.19 14.62 0.91
C ALA A 75 10.47 14.33 0.10
N ARG A 76 10.75 13.06 -0.21
CA ARG A 76 11.89 12.68 -1.06
C ARG A 76 11.74 13.18 -2.50
N TRP A 77 10.57 13.00 -3.10
CA TRP A 77 10.30 13.44 -4.47
C TRP A 77 10.23 14.96 -4.61
N ASP A 78 9.79 15.69 -3.57
CA ASP A 78 9.82 17.15 -3.54
C ASP A 78 11.25 17.70 -3.53
N SER A 79 12.22 16.93 -3.06
CA SER A 79 13.65 17.32 -3.02
C SER A 79 14.45 16.88 -4.24
N LEU A 80 13.85 16.12 -5.17
CA LEU A 80 14.54 15.68 -6.39
C LEU A 80 14.57 16.83 -7.41
N GLU A 81 15.80 17.23 -7.78
CA GLU A 81 16.03 18.12 -8.90
C GLU A 81 16.01 17.30 -10.20
N PRO A 82 15.48 17.84 -11.32
CA PRO A 82 15.57 17.21 -12.62
C PRO A 82 17.04 16.95 -12.98
N GLY A 83 17.44 15.69 -12.97
CA GLY A 83 18.81 15.29 -13.26
C GLY A 83 18.99 14.83 -14.71
N PRO A 84 20.22 14.50 -15.12
CA PRO A 84 20.54 14.00 -16.46
C PRO A 84 20.08 12.54 -16.68
N GLU A 85 19.33 11.97 -15.75
CA GLU A 85 18.82 10.61 -15.86
C GLU A 85 17.80 10.50 -17.00
N SER A 86 17.78 9.33 -17.65
CA SER A 86 16.79 9.09 -18.70
C SER A 86 15.39 9.04 -18.11
N SER A 87 14.39 9.52 -18.86
CA SER A 87 12.97 9.43 -18.47
C SER A 87 12.55 8.03 -18.05
N GLU A 88 13.12 7.01 -18.70
CA GLU A 88 12.86 5.60 -18.36
C GLU A 88 13.42 5.20 -17.00
N ALA A 89 14.60 5.70 -16.61
CA ALA A 89 15.18 5.41 -15.29
C ALA A 89 14.31 6.01 -14.18
N VAL A 90 13.88 7.27 -14.34
CA VAL A 90 12.99 7.96 -13.41
C VAL A 90 11.64 7.24 -13.30
N ALA A 91 11.05 6.84 -14.43
CA ALA A 91 9.79 6.10 -14.44
C ALA A 91 9.93 4.74 -13.71
N ARG A 92 11.00 3.98 -13.97
CA ARG A 92 11.23 2.70 -13.28
C ARG A 92 11.42 2.87 -11.77
N GLU A 93 12.15 3.89 -11.35
CA GLU A 93 12.36 4.17 -9.93
C GLU A 93 11.04 4.50 -9.23
N PHE A 94 10.26 5.44 -9.78
CA PHE A 94 8.96 5.83 -9.23
C PHE A 94 7.97 4.66 -9.18
N LEU A 95 7.78 3.98 -10.32
CA LEU A 95 6.83 2.88 -10.41
C LEU A 95 7.28 1.65 -9.61
N GLY A 96 8.58 1.44 -9.49
CA GLY A 96 9.15 0.40 -8.64
C GLY A 96 8.89 0.65 -7.16
N ALA A 97 9.10 1.88 -6.68
CA ALA A 97 8.81 2.27 -5.31
C ALA A 97 7.30 2.17 -5.00
N LEU A 98 6.46 2.60 -5.94
CA LEU A 98 5.01 2.53 -5.81
C LEU A 98 4.52 1.06 -5.81
N TYR A 99 5.08 0.21 -6.66
CA TYR A 99 4.76 -1.22 -6.69
C TYR A 99 5.12 -1.91 -5.37
N ASP A 100 6.31 -1.68 -4.85
CA ASP A 100 6.74 -2.25 -3.57
C ASP A 100 5.84 -1.76 -2.42
N LEU A 101 5.50 -0.47 -2.39
CA LEU A 101 4.56 0.09 -1.41
C LEU A 101 3.24 -0.69 -1.39
N PHE A 102 2.66 -0.97 -2.55
CA PHE A 102 1.38 -1.67 -2.63
C PHE A 102 1.51 -3.19 -2.40
N VAL A 103 2.62 -3.81 -2.79
CA VAL A 103 2.89 -5.23 -2.46
C VAL A 103 3.00 -5.43 -0.95
N ASP A 104 3.76 -4.57 -0.27
CA ASP A 104 3.96 -4.64 1.17
C ASP A 104 2.68 -4.32 1.96
N ASN A 105 1.78 -3.53 1.37
CA ASN A 105 0.50 -3.15 1.95
C ASN A 105 -0.72 -3.77 1.22
N ARG A 106 -0.54 -4.95 0.62
CA ARG A 106 -1.58 -5.61 -0.18
C ARG A 106 -2.91 -5.76 0.57
N GLY A 107 -2.87 -6.12 1.84
CA GLY A 107 -4.06 -6.28 2.68
C GLY A 107 -4.83 -4.98 2.86
N LEU A 108 -4.14 -3.82 2.91
CA LEU A 108 -4.78 -2.51 2.91
C LEU A 108 -5.51 -2.26 1.59
N VAL A 109 -4.86 -2.51 0.44
CA VAL A 109 -5.49 -2.36 -0.88
C VAL A 109 -6.75 -3.22 -0.98
N MET A 110 -6.68 -4.48 -0.53
CA MET A 110 -7.84 -5.38 -0.49
C MET A 110 -8.94 -4.88 0.45
N THR A 111 -8.59 -4.25 1.57
CA THR A 111 -9.54 -3.65 2.51
C THR A 111 -10.25 -2.45 1.90
N LEU A 112 -9.51 -1.58 1.18
CA LEU A 112 -10.10 -0.44 0.47
C LEU A 112 -11.12 -0.90 -0.59
N TRP A 113 -10.83 -2.00 -1.29
CA TRP A 113 -11.74 -2.57 -2.29
C TRP A 113 -13.07 -3.07 -1.70
N THR A 114 -13.07 -3.41 -0.43
CA THR A 114 -14.25 -3.90 0.32
C THR A 114 -14.74 -2.90 1.36
N ALA A 115 -14.30 -1.65 1.30
CA ALA A 115 -14.60 -0.63 2.31
C ALA A 115 -16.08 -0.34 2.46
N ASP A 116 -16.85 -0.41 1.36
CA ASP A 116 -18.33 -0.26 1.38
C ASP A 116 -19.05 -1.29 2.28
N ALA A 117 -18.37 -2.38 2.63
CA ALA A 117 -18.91 -3.39 3.52
C ALA A 117 -18.60 -3.12 5.00
N LEU A 118 -17.83 -2.07 5.33
CA LEU A 118 -17.55 -1.65 6.70
C LEU A 118 -18.70 -0.76 7.20
N SER A 119 -18.98 -0.85 8.50
CA SER A 119 -19.87 0.10 9.15
C SER A 119 -19.21 1.48 9.24
N GLU A 120 -20.04 2.53 9.39
CA GLU A 120 -19.51 3.90 9.52
C GLU A 120 -18.57 4.04 10.74
N ALA A 121 -18.86 3.36 11.84
CA ALA A 121 -18.00 3.33 13.02
C ALA A 121 -16.65 2.66 12.71
N GLU A 122 -16.64 1.56 11.98
CA GLU A 122 -15.40 0.90 11.54
C GLU A 122 -14.61 1.76 10.58
N LEU A 123 -15.25 2.44 9.62
CA LEU A 123 -14.58 3.38 8.69
C LEU A 123 -13.88 4.49 9.45
N GLN A 124 -14.53 5.09 10.43
CA GLN A 124 -13.94 6.14 11.27
C GLN A 124 -12.78 5.60 12.10
N GLU A 125 -12.96 4.49 12.80
CA GLU A 125 -11.97 3.97 13.74
C GLU A 125 -10.76 3.31 13.04
N THR A 126 -10.96 2.73 11.86
CA THR A 126 -9.85 2.19 11.03
C THR A 126 -8.97 3.29 10.45
N GLY A 127 -9.45 4.53 10.35
CA GLY A 127 -8.75 5.64 9.70
C GLY A 127 -8.68 5.52 8.17
N ILE A 128 -9.49 4.64 7.55
CA ILE A 128 -9.50 4.45 6.10
C ILE A 128 -9.83 5.75 5.36
N ALA A 129 -10.63 6.64 5.95
CA ALA A 129 -10.92 7.95 5.37
C ALA A 129 -9.64 8.81 5.15
N GLU A 130 -8.59 8.60 5.94
CA GLU A 130 -7.30 9.30 5.77
C GLU A 130 -6.50 8.77 4.58
N ILE A 131 -6.82 7.56 4.10
CA ILE A 131 -6.17 6.97 2.91
C ILE A 131 -6.51 7.77 1.66
N ASP A 132 -7.69 8.37 1.56
CA ASP A 132 -8.05 9.23 0.42
C ASP A 132 -7.05 10.37 0.25
N ARG A 133 -6.60 10.97 1.36
CA ARG A 133 -5.55 11.99 1.35
C ARG A 133 -4.22 11.40 0.86
N ALA A 134 -3.82 10.23 1.35
CA ALA A 134 -2.59 9.57 0.93
C ALA A 134 -2.61 9.18 -0.56
N LEU A 135 -3.73 8.67 -1.06
CA LEU A 135 -3.91 8.39 -2.50
C LEU A 135 -3.89 9.67 -3.33
N GLY A 136 -4.43 10.78 -2.79
CA GLY A 136 -4.33 12.11 -3.39
C GLY A 136 -2.86 12.56 -3.53
N ILE A 137 -2.04 12.37 -2.50
CA ILE A 137 -0.60 12.67 -2.53
C ILE A 137 0.10 11.81 -3.60
N LEU A 138 -0.17 10.50 -3.66
CA LEU A 138 0.40 9.64 -4.70
C LEU A 138 0.01 10.10 -6.11
N GLY A 139 -1.23 10.56 -6.32
CA GLY A 139 -1.66 11.16 -7.59
C GLY A 139 -0.87 12.43 -7.93
N GLN A 140 -0.64 13.31 -6.96
CA GLN A 140 0.18 14.52 -7.15
C GLN A 140 1.65 14.18 -7.47
N LEU A 141 2.21 13.17 -6.80
CA LEU A 141 3.56 12.67 -7.09
C LEU A 141 3.66 12.12 -8.53
N GLY A 142 2.64 11.40 -8.98
CA GLY A 142 2.54 10.94 -10.36
C GLY A 142 2.50 12.11 -11.35
N GLY A 143 1.78 13.18 -11.04
CA GLY A 143 1.78 14.43 -11.83
C GLY A 143 3.16 15.05 -11.91
N LYS A 144 3.87 15.22 -10.78
CA LYS A 144 5.25 15.71 -10.76
C LYS A 144 6.21 14.84 -11.57
N ALA A 145 6.06 13.50 -11.46
CA ALA A 145 6.85 12.58 -12.28
C ALA A 145 6.59 12.80 -13.77
N PHE A 146 5.35 13.06 -14.19
CA PHE A 146 5.01 13.39 -15.57
C PHE A 146 5.64 14.70 -16.04
N ASP A 147 5.67 15.73 -15.18
CA ASP A 147 6.36 16.99 -15.47
C ASP A 147 7.86 16.77 -15.71
N ILE A 148 8.52 15.98 -14.85
CA ILE A 148 9.94 15.61 -14.99
C ILE A 148 10.19 14.81 -16.29
N LEU A 149 9.24 13.94 -16.64
CA LEU A 149 9.31 13.11 -17.85
C LEU A 149 8.94 13.86 -19.13
N GLY A 150 8.49 15.12 -19.03
CA GLY A 150 8.00 15.90 -20.16
C GLY A 150 6.73 15.33 -20.79
N ILE A 151 5.93 14.61 -20.02
CA ILE A 151 4.65 14.05 -20.47
C ILE A 151 3.58 15.12 -20.30
N ASP A 152 3.19 15.74 -21.41
CA ASP A 152 2.04 16.66 -21.49
C ASP A 152 0.79 15.84 -21.84
N ALA A 153 -0.12 15.71 -20.89
CA ALA A 153 -1.37 15.00 -21.07
C ALA A 153 -2.55 15.92 -20.77
N ASP A 154 -3.53 15.99 -21.68
CA ASP A 154 -4.75 16.81 -21.52
C ASP A 154 -5.48 16.61 -20.19
N HIS A 155 -5.28 15.46 -19.56
CA HIS A 155 -5.85 15.07 -18.27
C HIS A 155 -4.78 14.47 -17.33
N GLN A 156 -3.72 15.25 -17.06
CA GLN A 156 -2.55 14.79 -16.30
C GLN A 156 -2.91 14.20 -14.92
N ASP A 157 -3.81 14.83 -14.17
CA ASP A 157 -4.28 14.30 -12.87
C ASP A 157 -4.96 12.93 -13.03
N LEU A 158 -5.82 12.77 -14.05
CA LEU A 158 -6.46 11.48 -14.32
C LEU A 158 -5.45 10.42 -14.76
N ALA A 159 -4.48 10.79 -15.59
CA ALA A 159 -3.42 9.89 -16.03
C ALA A 159 -2.55 9.42 -14.86
N ALA A 160 -2.16 10.34 -13.96
CA ALA A 160 -1.41 10.02 -12.76
C ALA A 160 -2.18 9.08 -11.82
N ARG A 161 -3.45 9.38 -11.54
CA ARG A 161 -4.33 8.52 -10.73
C ARG A 161 -4.57 7.16 -11.36
N SER A 162 -4.72 7.10 -12.69
CA SER A 162 -4.86 5.84 -13.43
C SER A 162 -3.60 4.99 -13.31
N THR A 163 -2.43 5.60 -13.37
CA THR A 163 -1.15 4.91 -13.16
C THR A 163 -1.05 4.33 -11.74
N VAL A 164 -1.39 5.11 -10.71
CA VAL A 164 -1.44 4.63 -9.32
C VAL A 164 -2.39 3.45 -9.18
N ALA A 165 -3.61 3.55 -9.76
CA ALA A 165 -4.60 2.47 -9.73
C ALA A 165 -4.13 1.21 -10.47
N MET A 166 -3.45 1.35 -11.61
CA MET A 166 -2.87 0.24 -12.37
C MET A 166 -1.80 -0.48 -11.53
N VAL A 167 -0.90 0.24 -10.91
CA VAL A 167 0.17 -0.33 -10.07
C VAL A 167 -0.42 -1.02 -8.84
N ALA A 168 -1.38 -0.40 -8.16
CA ALA A 168 -2.08 -0.98 -7.01
C ALA A 168 -2.82 -2.27 -7.40
N GLY A 169 -3.49 -2.28 -8.55
CA GLY A 169 -4.16 -3.47 -9.09
C GLY A 169 -3.19 -4.61 -9.38
N MET A 170 -2.05 -4.33 -10.02
CA MET A 170 -1.01 -5.33 -10.29
C MET A 170 -0.42 -5.89 -8.99
N ALA A 171 -0.17 -5.06 -8.00
CA ALA A 171 0.36 -5.49 -6.70
C ALA A 171 -0.66 -6.34 -5.92
N ALA A 172 -1.94 -5.93 -5.90
CA ALA A 172 -2.98 -6.61 -5.13
C ALA A 172 -3.44 -7.93 -5.79
N PHE A 173 -3.60 -7.95 -7.11
CA PHE A 173 -4.21 -9.06 -7.85
C PHE A 173 -3.24 -9.83 -8.76
N GLY A 174 -1.94 -9.52 -8.74
CA GLY A 174 -0.95 -10.14 -9.61
C GLY A 174 -0.98 -11.66 -9.57
N THR A 175 -1.07 -12.27 -8.38
CA THR A 175 -1.20 -13.75 -8.26
C THR A 175 -2.42 -14.30 -8.99
N THR A 176 -3.54 -13.57 -8.96
CA THR A 176 -4.78 -13.97 -9.63
C THR A 176 -4.67 -13.80 -11.15
N PHE A 177 -4.14 -12.67 -11.61
CA PHE A 177 -3.96 -12.39 -13.05
C PHE A 177 -2.98 -13.35 -13.71
N PHE A 178 -1.94 -13.80 -13.01
CA PHE A 178 -0.92 -14.70 -13.55
C PHE A 178 -1.09 -16.17 -13.14
N GLY A 179 -2.28 -16.57 -12.69
CA GLY A 179 -2.56 -17.98 -12.42
C GLY A 179 -1.71 -18.59 -11.29
N GLY A 180 -1.35 -17.78 -10.29
CA GLY A 180 -0.64 -18.25 -9.08
C GLY A 180 0.84 -17.85 -9.00
N THR A 181 1.52 -17.64 -10.12
CA THR A 181 2.95 -17.27 -10.13
C THR A 181 3.14 -15.98 -10.94
N PRO A 182 3.17 -14.81 -10.30
CA PRO A 182 3.42 -13.56 -11.00
C PRO A 182 4.86 -13.53 -11.57
N PRO A 183 5.09 -12.77 -12.66
CA PRO A 183 6.43 -12.50 -13.16
C PRO A 183 7.34 -11.89 -12.08
N PRO A 184 8.67 -12.00 -12.23
CA PRO A 184 9.61 -11.33 -11.34
C PRO A 184 9.35 -9.82 -11.28
N ARG A 185 9.59 -9.19 -10.11
CA ARG A 185 9.37 -7.77 -9.85
C ARG A 185 9.90 -6.86 -10.98
N HIS A 186 11.14 -7.10 -11.42
CA HIS A 186 11.77 -6.25 -12.43
C HIS A 186 11.03 -6.29 -13.78
N VAL A 187 10.42 -7.42 -14.14
CA VAL A 187 9.62 -7.55 -15.36
C VAL A 187 8.32 -6.75 -15.23
N ILE A 188 7.65 -6.86 -14.08
CA ILE A 188 6.41 -6.11 -13.83
C ILE A 188 6.68 -4.60 -13.85
N VAL A 189 7.74 -4.14 -13.18
CA VAL A 189 8.11 -2.71 -13.13
C VAL A 189 8.49 -2.18 -14.51
N GLU A 190 9.21 -2.96 -15.32
CA GLU A 190 9.55 -2.59 -16.71
C GLU A 190 8.28 -2.43 -17.56
N GLU A 191 7.36 -3.39 -17.52
CA GLU A 191 6.10 -3.31 -18.26
C GLU A 191 5.24 -2.11 -17.83
N LEU A 192 5.17 -1.85 -16.51
CA LEU A 192 4.48 -0.67 -15.98
C LEU A 192 5.11 0.63 -16.48
N ALA A 193 6.45 0.70 -16.52
CA ALA A 193 7.18 1.87 -17.03
C ALA A 193 6.93 2.07 -18.52
N GLN A 194 7.01 1.03 -19.32
CA GLN A 194 6.75 1.09 -20.77
C GLN A 194 5.29 1.48 -21.05
N ALA A 195 4.33 0.88 -20.33
CA ALA A 195 2.91 1.21 -20.47
C ALA A 195 2.64 2.68 -20.11
N THR A 196 3.27 3.21 -19.07
CA THR A 196 3.13 4.61 -18.66
C THR A 196 3.75 5.55 -19.68
N LEU A 197 4.99 5.33 -20.07
CA LEU A 197 5.72 6.20 -20.98
C LEU A 197 5.11 6.20 -22.40
N HIS A 198 4.84 5.03 -22.94
CA HIS A 198 4.35 4.92 -24.33
C HIS A 198 2.83 5.07 -24.43
N GLY A 199 2.08 4.69 -23.39
CA GLY A 199 0.62 4.83 -23.36
C GLY A 199 0.18 6.30 -23.31
N PHE A 200 0.95 7.19 -22.72
CA PHE A 200 0.64 8.63 -22.61
C PHE A 200 1.31 9.46 -23.71
N LEU A 201 2.53 9.11 -24.14
CA LEU A 201 3.24 9.83 -25.20
C LEU A 201 2.52 9.85 -26.55
N HIS A 202 1.54 8.99 -26.80
CA HIS A 202 0.82 8.90 -28.06
C HIS A 202 -0.60 9.48 -28.02
N ARG A 203 -1.04 10.03 -26.88
CA ARG A 203 -2.39 10.62 -26.73
C ARG A 203 -2.52 12.06 -27.24
N GLY A 204 -1.41 12.72 -27.56
CA GLY A 204 -1.32 14.12 -28.02
C GLY A 204 -1.10 14.27 -29.53
N ARG A 205 -1.53 13.29 -30.38
CA ARG A 205 -1.52 13.42 -31.83
C ARG A 205 -2.92 13.29 -32.42
#